data_3b2501100f9d02233e6d8e354eda4fb8
#
_entry.id   3b2501100f9d02233e6d8e354eda4fb8
#
_cell.length_a   1.000
_cell.length_b   1.000
_cell.length_c   1.000
_cell.angle_alpha   90.00
_cell.angle_beta   90.00
_cell.angle_gamma   90.00
#
_symmetry.space_group_name_H-M   'P 1'
#
loop_
_entity.id
_entity.type
_entity.pdbx_description
1 polymer ?
#
loop_
_entity_poly.entity_id
_entity_poly.type
_entity_poly.pdbx_seq_one_letter_code
_entity_poly.pdbx_strand_id
1 'polypeptide(L)'
;MKPVPYCTFYKYLGVNINEYLDFQFTVEKHAEAAGRALGAIVTKMIKNGGFPYNVYSMLYNVCVTSVSDYSGPITGFLQYDSLLKVHLRAIRAFLGVPKNACNVGVLSEVDLLLPHYRTHIQMVRQYHRMVCMENDRLTKQIFIWDKELNDRGIVSTWSHEIKLIFQECNLNLLYEMNCPFELKFVVSNIREKFKNNQTIYLSTECAEKPKLRTFILFKEFHKTPSYILKPLSFHQRRMTAKTRLGCLPIRLETARYSIPRLPENERFCLVCKAFNNPSQNPLLDHIETEVHYLFSCSAYRNERDDWLRKLTLPPNFDQMTVGNKLKLFLNDPSNVKPTAQFIAKAYDIRSKILN
;
A
#
# COMPACT_ATOMS: atom_id res chain seq x y z
N MET A 1 23.96 15.59 -48.09
CA MET A 1 23.20 15.30 -46.87
C MET A 1 24.00 14.35 -46.01
N LYS A 2 24.21 14.64 -44.71
CA LYS A 2 24.80 13.65 -43.79
C LYS A 2 23.74 12.57 -43.52
N PRO A 3 24.09 11.27 -43.56
CA PRO A 3 23.14 10.21 -43.26
C PRO A 3 22.69 10.35 -41.79
N VAL A 4 21.39 10.16 -41.53
CA VAL A 4 20.88 10.11 -40.18
C VAL A 4 21.39 8.82 -39.53
N PRO A 5 22.08 8.89 -38.38
CA PRO A 5 22.62 7.69 -37.74
C PRO A 5 21.46 6.84 -37.19
N TYR A 6 21.54 5.54 -37.41
CA TYR A 6 20.63 4.58 -36.79
C TYR A 6 20.92 4.50 -35.27
N CYS A 7 19.86 4.50 -34.46
CA CYS A 7 19.97 4.29 -33.02
C CYS A 7 18.88 3.32 -32.53
N THR A 8 19.23 2.46 -31.59
CA THR A 8 18.27 1.49 -31.02
C THR A 8 17.25 2.15 -30.09
N PHE A 9 17.61 3.27 -29.47
CA PHE A 9 16.73 4.09 -28.64
C PHE A 9 16.88 5.56 -28.99
N TYR A 10 15.77 6.22 -29.19
CA TYR A 10 15.73 7.68 -29.35
C TYR A 10 15.04 8.28 -28.13
N LYS A 11 15.71 9.19 -27.44
CA LYS A 11 15.17 9.89 -26.28
C LYS A 11 14.46 11.18 -26.71
N TYR A 12 13.16 11.22 -26.52
CA TYR A 12 12.33 12.41 -26.81
C TYR A 12 11.57 12.84 -25.56
N LEU A 13 11.81 14.06 -25.10
CA LEU A 13 11.16 14.66 -23.91
C LEU A 13 11.12 13.72 -22.68
N GLY A 14 12.21 12.99 -22.44
CA GLY A 14 12.30 12.08 -21.29
C GLY A 14 11.78 10.66 -21.52
N VAL A 15 11.10 10.40 -22.65
CA VAL A 15 10.65 9.08 -23.07
C VAL A 15 11.68 8.48 -24.03
N ASN A 16 12.12 7.24 -23.78
CA ASN A 16 12.97 6.52 -24.70
C ASN A 16 12.08 5.67 -25.62
N ILE A 17 12.20 5.89 -26.92
CA ILE A 17 11.41 5.23 -27.96
C ILE A 17 12.36 4.29 -28.70
N ASN A 18 11.96 3.04 -28.89
CA ASN A 18 12.63 2.05 -29.73
C ASN A 18 11.74 1.67 -30.92
N GLU A 19 12.26 0.90 -31.85
CA GLU A 19 11.55 0.45 -33.04
C GLU A 19 10.33 -0.44 -32.75
N TYR A 20 10.30 -1.10 -31.57
CA TYR A 20 9.20 -1.98 -31.13
C TYR A 20 8.15 -1.27 -30.30
N LEU A 21 8.32 0.04 -30.02
CA LEU A 21 7.49 0.80 -29.08
C LEU A 21 7.34 0.12 -27.71
N ASP A 22 8.39 -0.59 -27.27
CA ASP A 22 8.48 -1.15 -25.92
C ASP A 22 8.92 -0.06 -24.93
N PHE A 23 8.06 0.26 -23.99
CA PHE A 23 8.29 1.32 -23.00
C PHE A 23 8.86 0.81 -21.67
N GLN A 24 9.14 -0.49 -21.52
CA GLN A 24 9.66 -1.08 -20.28
C GLN A 24 10.89 -0.33 -19.77
N PHE A 25 11.87 -0.09 -20.65
CA PHE A 25 13.09 0.66 -20.30
C PHE A 25 12.79 2.08 -19.84
N THR A 26 11.88 2.79 -20.48
CA THR A 26 11.45 4.14 -20.08
C THR A 26 10.86 4.16 -18.68
N VAL A 27 9.92 3.25 -18.43
CA VAL A 27 9.22 3.17 -17.13
C VAL A 27 10.18 2.76 -16.02
N GLU A 28 11.14 1.87 -16.28
CA GLU A 28 12.20 1.52 -15.33
C GLU A 28 13.06 2.73 -14.97
N LYS A 29 13.48 3.54 -15.95
CA LYS A 29 14.20 4.79 -15.70
C LYS A 29 13.42 5.79 -14.87
N HIS A 30 12.10 5.94 -15.11
CA HIS A 30 11.24 6.76 -14.29
C HIS A 30 11.11 6.21 -12.87
N ALA A 31 10.95 4.89 -12.72
CA ALA A 31 10.91 4.24 -11.41
C ALA A 31 12.23 4.43 -10.61
N GLU A 32 13.41 4.32 -11.26
CA GLU A 32 14.69 4.62 -10.65
C GLU A 32 14.78 6.07 -10.17
N ALA A 33 14.37 7.04 -11.00
CA ALA A 33 14.37 8.46 -10.66
C ALA A 33 13.40 8.76 -9.50
N ALA A 34 12.19 8.21 -9.55
CA ALA A 34 11.21 8.29 -8.47
C ALA A 34 11.73 7.64 -7.17
N GLY A 35 12.48 6.54 -7.28
CA GLY A 35 13.15 5.89 -6.17
C GLY A 35 14.21 6.78 -5.49
N ARG A 36 14.93 7.61 -6.24
CA ARG A 36 15.88 8.61 -5.69
C ARG A 36 15.13 9.73 -4.96
N ALA A 37 14.07 10.27 -5.57
CA ALA A 37 13.21 11.27 -4.93
C ALA A 37 12.59 10.77 -3.62
N LEU A 38 12.09 9.52 -3.63
CA LEU A 38 11.60 8.85 -2.41
C LEU A 38 12.70 8.73 -1.35
N GLY A 39 13.93 8.39 -1.74
CA GLY A 39 15.07 8.30 -0.83
C GLY A 39 15.32 9.62 -0.08
N ALA A 40 15.23 10.75 -0.77
CA ALA A 40 15.37 12.08 -0.17
C ALA A 40 14.25 12.37 0.85
N ILE A 41 12.99 12.04 0.52
CA ILE A 41 11.85 12.21 1.43
C ILE A 41 12.02 11.35 2.68
N VAL A 42 12.39 10.08 2.53
CA VAL A 42 12.58 9.13 3.65
C VAL A 42 13.70 9.59 4.57
N THR A 43 14.81 10.06 4.02
CA THR A 43 15.93 10.61 4.81
C THR A 43 15.48 11.80 5.66
N LYS A 44 14.72 12.74 5.07
CA LYS A 44 14.17 13.89 5.80
C LYS A 44 13.15 13.46 6.85
N MET A 45 12.27 12.50 6.51
CA MET A 45 11.29 11.94 7.44
C MET A 45 11.97 11.33 8.68
N ILE A 46 13.02 10.53 8.50
CA ILE A 46 13.75 9.91 9.60
C ILE A 46 14.43 10.98 10.47
N LYS A 47 15.10 11.95 9.87
CA LYS A 47 15.79 13.04 10.58
C LYS A 47 14.84 13.89 11.44
N ASN A 48 13.57 14.02 11.02
CA ASN A 48 12.55 14.80 11.74
C ASN A 48 11.66 13.93 12.66
N GLY A 49 12.05 12.70 12.98
CA GLY A 49 11.28 11.82 13.87
C GLY A 49 9.96 11.32 13.29
N GLY A 50 9.76 11.43 11.96
CA GLY A 50 8.57 11.03 11.23
C GLY A 50 7.81 12.20 10.62
N PHE A 51 6.90 11.91 9.67
CA PHE A 51 5.95 12.89 9.12
C PHE A 51 4.52 12.46 9.43
N PRO A 52 3.57 13.40 9.62
CA PRO A 52 2.15 13.11 9.57
C PRO A 52 1.75 12.56 8.19
N TYR A 53 0.68 11.77 8.13
CA TYR A 53 0.26 11.11 6.89
C TYR A 53 -0.07 12.09 5.75
N ASN A 54 -0.77 13.17 6.06
CA ASN A 54 -1.12 14.19 5.07
C ASN A 54 0.13 14.84 4.44
N VAL A 55 1.15 15.14 5.23
CA VAL A 55 2.42 15.68 4.73
C VAL A 55 3.15 14.64 3.89
N TYR A 56 3.25 13.39 4.39
CA TYR A 56 3.92 12.33 3.66
C TYR A 56 3.24 12.01 2.32
N SER A 57 1.91 11.85 2.32
CA SER A 57 1.15 11.56 1.11
C SER A 57 1.21 12.71 0.09
N MET A 58 1.20 13.96 0.54
CA MET A 58 1.41 15.13 -0.32
C MET A 58 2.79 15.09 -0.98
N LEU A 59 3.86 14.91 -0.20
CA LEU A 59 5.23 14.81 -0.72
C LEU A 59 5.40 13.62 -1.67
N TYR A 60 4.81 12.48 -1.33
CA TYR A 60 4.80 11.32 -2.21
C TYR A 60 4.13 11.63 -3.54
N ASN A 61 2.95 12.24 -3.52
CA ASN A 61 2.20 12.58 -4.73
C ASN A 61 2.91 13.66 -5.58
N VAL A 62 3.52 14.66 -4.94
CA VAL A 62 4.16 15.77 -5.68
C VAL A 62 5.55 15.39 -6.20
N CYS A 63 6.36 14.70 -5.40
CA CYS A 63 7.77 14.48 -5.72
C CYS A 63 8.06 13.10 -6.31
N VAL A 64 7.24 12.09 -6.00
CA VAL A 64 7.51 10.70 -6.43
C VAL A 64 6.60 10.31 -7.58
N THR A 65 5.26 10.50 -7.43
CA THR A 65 4.35 10.07 -8.49
C THR A 65 4.44 10.94 -9.74
N SER A 66 4.75 12.23 -9.61
CA SER A 66 5.00 13.11 -10.77
C SER A 66 6.15 12.61 -11.66
N VAL A 67 7.14 11.95 -11.05
CA VAL A 67 8.27 11.36 -11.77
C VAL A 67 7.96 9.94 -12.26
N SER A 68 7.40 9.08 -11.39
CA SER A 68 7.09 7.69 -11.74
C SER A 68 6.04 7.58 -12.83
N ASP A 69 5.05 8.45 -12.81
CA ASP A 69 3.88 8.41 -13.71
C ASP A 69 4.03 9.37 -14.90
N TYR A 70 5.23 9.94 -15.13
CA TYR A 70 5.47 10.98 -16.15
C TYR A 70 5.02 10.56 -17.56
N SER A 71 5.35 9.34 -17.99
CA SER A 71 4.95 8.79 -19.28
C SER A 71 3.57 8.11 -19.26
N GLY A 72 2.87 8.11 -18.13
CA GLY A 72 1.60 7.40 -17.93
C GLY A 72 0.53 7.64 -18.99
N PRO A 73 0.37 8.86 -19.55
CA PRO A 73 -0.56 9.09 -20.66
C PRO A 73 -0.31 8.23 -21.90
N ILE A 74 0.94 7.80 -22.12
CA ILE A 74 1.37 7.03 -23.28
C ILE A 74 1.59 5.56 -22.92
N THR A 75 2.18 5.29 -21.77
CA THR A 75 2.67 3.96 -21.36
C THR A 75 1.70 3.21 -20.45
N GLY A 76 0.63 3.86 -19.99
CA GLY A 76 -0.26 3.35 -18.93
C GLY A 76 -1.12 2.15 -19.30
N PHE A 77 -1.10 1.70 -20.55
CA PHE A 77 -1.83 0.52 -21.04
C PHE A 77 -1.22 -0.82 -20.58
N LEU A 78 -0.05 -0.79 -19.93
CA LEU A 78 0.57 -1.96 -19.31
C LEU A 78 0.80 -1.72 -17.82
N GLN A 79 0.85 -2.82 -17.07
CA GLN A 79 1.24 -2.81 -15.66
C GLN A 79 2.74 -3.07 -15.53
N TYR A 80 3.41 -2.24 -14.74
CA TYR A 80 4.86 -2.32 -14.55
C TYR A 80 5.23 -2.60 -13.10
N ASP A 81 5.90 -3.71 -12.85
CA ASP A 81 6.39 -4.09 -11.53
C ASP A 81 7.32 -3.06 -10.90
N SER A 82 8.10 -2.36 -11.72
CA SER A 82 9.02 -1.32 -11.27
C SER A 82 8.29 -0.18 -10.54
N LEU A 83 7.13 0.24 -11.04
CA LEU A 83 6.28 1.25 -10.40
C LEU A 83 5.67 0.74 -9.10
N LEU A 84 5.18 -0.50 -9.08
CA LEU A 84 4.64 -1.13 -7.88
C LEU A 84 5.71 -1.29 -6.78
N LYS A 85 6.95 -1.63 -7.16
CA LYS A 85 8.09 -1.72 -6.22
C LYS A 85 8.38 -0.38 -5.55
N VAL A 86 8.38 0.74 -6.29
CA VAL A 86 8.55 2.08 -5.72
C VAL A 86 7.38 2.44 -4.79
N HIS A 87 6.16 2.15 -5.20
CA HIS A 87 4.94 2.40 -4.42
C HIS A 87 4.97 1.64 -3.08
N LEU A 88 5.26 0.34 -3.11
CA LEU A 88 5.40 -0.49 -1.91
C LEU A 88 6.54 -0.01 -1.00
N ARG A 89 7.68 0.39 -1.57
CA ARG A 89 8.80 0.95 -0.81
C ARG A 89 8.41 2.24 -0.09
N ALA A 90 7.62 3.10 -0.74
CA ALA A 90 7.12 4.32 -0.13
C ALA A 90 6.22 4.03 1.07
N ILE A 91 5.24 3.14 0.91
CA ILE A 91 4.31 2.79 1.99
C ILE A 91 5.05 2.12 3.15
N ARG A 92 5.97 1.18 2.87
CA ARG A 92 6.78 0.53 3.92
C ARG A 92 7.64 1.52 4.70
N ALA A 93 8.24 2.49 4.01
CA ALA A 93 9.04 3.53 4.66
C ALA A 93 8.19 4.38 5.61
N PHE A 94 6.99 4.78 5.19
CA PHE A 94 6.05 5.52 6.03
C PHE A 94 5.60 4.72 7.26
N LEU A 95 5.23 3.46 7.06
CA LEU A 95 4.77 2.57 8.13
C LEU A 95 5.92 2.07 9.02
N GLY A 96 7.16 2.13 8.57
CA GLY A 96 8.32 1.58 9.26
C GLY A 96 8.33 0.05 9.31
N VAL A 97 7.73 -0.63 8.33
CA VAL A 97 7.65 -2.09 8.28
C VAL A 97 8.74 -2.69 7.37
N PRO A 98 9.20 -3.93 7.66
CA PRO A 98 10.28 -4.57 6.92
C PRO A 98 9.85 -5.03 5.51
N LYS A 99 10.83 -5.38 4.67
CA LYS A 99 10.59 -5.88 3.29
C LYS A 99 9.74 -7.15 3.24
N ASN A 100 9.84 -8.00 4.26
CA ASN A 100 9.07 -9.25 4.37
C ASN A 100 7.63 -9.06 4.87
N ALA A 101 7.18 -7.83 5.16
CA ALA A 101 5.77 -7.55 5.39
C ALA A 101 4.96 -7.87 4.12
N CYS A 102 3.75 -8.45 4.31
CA CYS A 102 2.90 -8.87 3.20
C CYS A 102 2.50 -7.67 2.33
N ASN A 103 2.74 -7.74 1.00
CA ASN A 103 2.49 -6.64 0.07
C ASN A 103 1.04 -6.13 0.12
N VAL A 104 0.07 -7.04 0.05
CA VAL A 104 -1.35 -6.67 0.01
C VAL A 104 -1.81 -6.07 1.32
N GLY A 105 -1.30 -6.55 2.46
CA GLY A 105 -1.53 -5.91 3.76
C GLY A 105 -0.95 -4.51 3.83
N VAL A 106 0.28 -4.30 3.33
CA VAL A 106 0.94 -2.99 3.27
C VAL A 106 0.15 -2.01 2.40
N LEU A 107 -0.30 -2.44 1.23
CA LEU A 107 -1.12 -1.62 0.32
C LEU A 107 -2.47 -1.24 0.94
N SER A 108 -3.08 -2.14 1.70
CA SER A 108 -4.38 -1.91 2.31
C SER A 108 -4.36 -0.99 3.54
N GLU A 109 -3.20 -0.68 4.11
CA GLU A 109 -3.10 0.23 5.27
C GLU A 109 -3.19 1.72 4.90
N VAL A 110 -2.98 2.09 3.64
CA VAL A 110 -2.99 3.49 3.20
C VAL A 110 -3.99 3.72 2.07
N ASP A 111 -4.60 4.90 2.02
CA ASP A 111 -5.50 5.31 0.93
C ASP A 111 -4.70 5.90 -0.24
N LEU A 112 -3.81 5.10 -0.82
CA LEU A 112 -3.06 5.47 -2.01
C LEU A 112 -3.45 4.56 -3.18
N LEU A 113 -3.85 5.15 -4.29
CA LEU A 113 -4.26 4.42 -5.47
C LEU A 113 -3.07 3.69 -6.10
N LEU A 114 -3.28 2.45 -6.53
CA LEU A 114 -2.26 1.63 -7.19
C LEU A 114 -1.72 2.32 -8.46
N PRO A 115 -0.45 2.10 -8.83
CA PRO A 115 0.18 2.79 -9.95
C PRO A 115 -0.59 2.67 -11.27
N HIS A 116 -1.04 1.48 -11.64
CA HIS A 116 -1.78 1.27 -12.89
C HIS A 116 -3.10 2.07 -12.94
N TYR A 117 -3.85 2.16 -11.84
CA TYR A 117 -5.05 3.00 -11.80
C TYR A 117 -4.73 4.50 -11.95
N ARG A 118 -3.58 4.95 -11.42
CA ARG A 118 -3.15 6.35 -11.62
C ARG A 118 -2.80 6.62 -13.07
N THR A 119 -2.07 5.72 -13.72
CA THR A 119 -1.71 5.84 -15.14
C THR A 119 -2.93 5.73 -16.06
N HIS A 120 -3.90 4.87 -15.76
CA HIS A 120 -5.19 4.80 -16.46
C HIS A 120 -5.95 6.13 -16.40
N ILE A 121 -6.00 6.78 -15.24
CA ILE A 121 -6.60 8.13 -15.11
C ILE A 121 -5.87 9.15 -16.00
N GLN A 122 -4.55 9.05 -16.13
CA GLN A 122 -3.79 9.93 -17.02
C GLN A 122 -4.08 9.63 -18.49
N MET A 123 -4.23 8.36 -18.87
CA MET A 123 -4.67 7.96 -20.21
C MET A 123 -6.05 8.55 -20.56
N VAL A 124 -7.02 8.49 -19.63
CA VAL A 124 -8.35 9.09 -19.83
C VAL A 124 -8.26 10.61 -20.02
N ARG A 125 -7.39 11.29 -19.28
CA ARG A 125 -7.13 12.72 -19.48
C ARG A 125 -6.53 13.00 -20.86
N GLN A 126 -5.61 12.17 -21.30
CA GLN A 126 -5.03 12.27 -22.65
C GLN A 126 -6.05 11.97 -23.72
N TYR A 127 -6.90 10.96 -23.55
CA TYR A 127 -8.01 10.67 -24.44
C TYR A 127 -8.94 11.89 -24.61
N HIS A 128 -9.39 12.48 -23.49
CA HIS A 128 -10.20 13.70 -23.54
C HIS A 128 -9.49 14.84 -24.28
N ARG A 129 -8.20 15.04 -24.05
CA ARG A 129 -7.41 16.06 -24.75
C ARG A 129 -7.41 15.81 -26.26
N MET A 130 -7.25 14.56 -26.70
CA MET A 130 -7.27 14.22 -28.11
C MET A 130 -8.68 14.36 -28.72
N VAL A 131 -9.72 14.00 -27.98
CA VAL A 131 -11.11 14.22 -28.43
C VAL A 131 -11.40 15.71 -28.67
N CYS A 132 -10.91 16.59 -27.79
CA CYS A 132 -11.09 18.05 -27.90
C CYS A 132 -10.15 18.73 -28.92
N MET A 133 -9.20 18.02 -29.53
CA MET A 133 -8.32 18.62 -30.57
C MET A 133 -9.05 18.89 -31.85
N GLU A 134 -8.58 19.89 -32.57
CA GLU A 134 -9.00 20.21 -33.95
C GLU A 134 -8.60 19.07 -34.90
N ASN A 135 -9.45 18.82 -35.92
CA ASN A 135 -9.30 17.65 -36.79
C ASN A 135 -8.12 17.76 -37.80
N ASP A 136 -7.60 18.94 -38.03
CA ASP A 136 -6.43 19.19 -38.90
C ASP A 136 -5.09 18.80 -38.23
N ARG A 137 -5.05 18.63 -36.91
CA ARG A 137 -3.84 18.24 -36.22
C ARG A 137 -3.48 16.77 -36.48
N LEU A 138 -2.24 16.53 -36.87
CA LEU A 138 -1.72 15.18 -37.15
C LEU A 138 -1.98 14.21 -35.98
N THR A 139 -1.78 14.65 -34.72
CA THR A 139 -2.05 13.84 -33.56
C THR A 139 -3.52 13.40 -33.46
N LYS A 140 -4.46 14.29 -33.85
CA LYS A 140 -5.88 13.96 -33.89
C LYS A 140 -6.19 12.95 -34.99
N GLN A 141 -5.59 13.11 -36.15
CA GLN A 141 -5.78 12.20 -37.31
C GLN A 141 -5.26 10.78 -36.96
N ILE A 142 -4.06 10.68 -36.33
CA ILE A 142 -3.51 9.40 -35.86
C ILE A 142 -4.42 8.76 -34.81
N PHE A 143 -4.95 9.56 -33.89
CA PHE A 143 -5.89 9.06 -32.88
C PHE A 143 -7.19 8.52 -33.47
N ILE A 144 -7.77 9.21 -34.44
CA ILE A 144 -8.98 8.75 -35.14
C ILE A 144 -8.70 7.44 -35.87
N TRP A 145 -7.59 7.36 -36.61
CA TRP A 145 -7.17 6.15 -37.31
C TRP A 145 -6.94 4.96 -36.35
N ASP A 146 -6.25 5.17 -35.23
CA ASP A 146 -6.02 4.16 -34.21
C ASP A 146 -7.33 3.64 -33.61
N LYS A 147 -8.29 4.54 -33.32
CA LYS A 147 -9.62 4.18 -32.86
C LYS A 147 -10.41 3.36 -33.90
N GLU A 148 -10.36 3.76 -35.17
CA GLU A 148 -11.03 3.02 -36.28
C GLU A 148 -10.46 1.61 -36.44
N LEU A 149 -9.13 1.42 -36.30
CA LEU A 149 -8.50 0.10 -36.31
C LEU A 149 -9.03 -0.77 -35.19
N ASN A 150 -9.11 -0.21 -33.99
CA ASN A 150 -9.65 -0.94 -32.82
C ASN A 150 -11.14 -1.31 -33.01
N ASP A 151 -11.95 -0.43 -33.58
CA ASP A 151 -13.37 -0.68 -33.87
C ASP A 151 -13.55 -1.76 -34.95
N ARG A 152 -12.59 -1.93 -35.87
CA ARG A 152 -12.53 -3.03 -36.87
C ARG A 152 -11.97 -4.34 -36.31
N GLY A 153 -11.65 -4.40 -34.99
CA GLY A 153 -11.11 -5.58 -34.33
C GLY A 153 -9.59 -5.74 -34.46
N ILE A 154 -8.89 -4.75 -35.03
CA ILE A 154 -7.42 -4.69 -34.99
C ILE A 154 -7.03 -4.03 -33.68
N VAL A 155 -6.66 -4.84 -32.69
CA VAL A 155 -6.43 -4.40 -31.34
C VAL A 155 -5.21 -3.48 -31.29
N SER A 156 -5.45 -2.18 -31.22
CA SER A 156 -4.46 -1.20 -30.78
C SER A 156 -4.38 -1.24 -29.27
N THR A 157 -3.18 -1.37 -28.73
CA THR A 157 -2.98 -1.55 -27.27
C THR A 157 -3.51 -0.36 -26.48
N TRP A 158 -3.27 0.87 -26.95
CA TRP A 158 -3.64 2.08 -26.22
C TRP A 158 -5.15 2.37 -26.29
N SER A 159 -5.75 2.39 -27.49
CA SER A 159 -7.20 2.63 -27.67
C SER A 159 -8.03 1.49 -27.10
N HIS A 160 -7.53 0.25 -27.18
CA HIS A 160 -8.19 -0.90 -26.57
C HIS A 160 -8.28 -0.75 -25.05
N GLU A 161 -7.18 -0.39 -24.39
CA GLU A 161 -7.17 -0.19 -22.93
C GLU A 161 -8.09 0.96 -22.51
N ILE A 162 -8.14 2.06 -23.26
CA ILE A 162 -9.10 3.14 -23.01
C ILE A 162 -10.54 2.61 -23.09
N LYS A 163 -10.86 1.80 -24.10
CA LYS A 163 -12.18 1.17 -24.24
C LYS A 163 -12.53 0.33 -23.01
N LEU A 164 -11.59 -0.50 -22.56
CA LEU A 164 -11.77 -1.33 -21.36
C LEU A 164 -12.00 -0.48 -20.10
N ILE A 165 -11.24 0.59 -19.90
CA ILE A 165 -11.42 1.52 -18.77
C ILE A 165 -12.82 2.11 -18.76
N PHE A 166 -13.32 2.57 -19.91
CA PHE A 166 -14.67 3.13 -20.01
C PHE A 166 -15.75 2.05 -19.78
N GLN A 167 -15.55 0.83 -20.29
CA GLN A 167 -16.44 -0.30 -20.07
C GLN A 167 -16.51 -0.68 -18.59
N GLU A 168 -15.38 -0.83 -17.93
CA GLU A 168 -15.28 -1.14 -16.50
C GLU A 168 -16.02 -0.11 -15.63
N CYS A 169 -16.02 1.14 -16.07
CA CYS A 169 -16.69 2.25 -15.37
C CYS A 169 -18.13 2.49 -15.81
N ASN A 170 -18.72 1.67 -16.69
CA ASN A 170 -20.06 1.85 -17.26
C ASN A 170 -20.20 3.19 -18.03
N LEU A 171 -19.16 3.63 -18.70
CA LEU A 171 -19.07 4.89 -19.46
C LEU A 171 -18.90 4.65 -20.98
N ASN A 172 -19.34 3.49 -21.49
CA ASN A 172 -19.14 3.06 -22.88
C ASN A 172 -19.55 4.11 -23.91
N LEU A 173 -20.70 4.76 -23.68
CA LEU A 173 -21.22 5.79 -24.58
C LEU A 173 -20.22 6.94 -24.80
N LEU A 174 -19.43 7.31 -23.80
CA LEU A 174 -18.43 8.38 -23.95
C LEU A 174 -17.29 7.97 -24.89
N TYR A 175 -16.93 6.70 -24.92
CA TYR A 175 -15.96 6.18 -25.88
C TYR A 175 -16.55 6.11 -27.28
N GLU A 176 -17.80 5.64 -27.44
CA GLU A 176 -18.48 5.47 -28.72
C GLU A 176 -18.78 6.82 -29.39
N MET A 177 -19.35 7.77 -28.62
CA MET A 177 -19.69 9.09 -29.12
C MET A 177 -18.48 9.92 -29.58
N ASN A 178 -17.30 9.64 -29.02
CA ASN A 178 -16.05 10.34 -29.35
C ASN A 178 -16.18 11.88 -29.35
N CYS A 179 -16.95 12.40 -28.38
CA CYS A 179 -17.22 13.82 -28.22
C CYS A 179 -16.64 14.35 -26.90
N PRO A 180 -16.38 15.66 -26.79
CA PRO A 180 -15.97 16.29 -25.53
C PRO A 180 -16.94 16.00 -24.38
N PHE A 181 -16.42 15.76 -23.20
CA PHE A 181 -17.19 15.49 -21.98
C PHE A 181 -16.65 16.27 -20.79
N GLU A 182 -17.40 16.33 -19.69
CA GLU A 182 -16.94 16.98 -18.48
C GLU A 182 -15.85 16.14 -17.78
N LEU A 183 -14.59 16.50 -18.02
CA LEU A 183 -13.41 15.73 -17.58
C LEU A 183 -13.37 15.51 -16.06
N LYS A 184 -13.72 16.54 -15.27
CA LYS A 184 -13.67 16.43 -13.78
C LYS A 184 -14.66 15.39 -13.28
N PHE A 185 -15.88 15.38 -13.82
CA PHE A 185 -16.92 14.43 -13.47
C PHE A 185 -16.50 12.99 -13.84
N VAL A 186 -16.07 12.77 -15.07
CA VAL A 186 -15.63 11.45 -15.56
C VAL A 186 -14.45 10.92 -14.77
N VAL A 187 -13.42 11.74 -14.54
CA VAL A 187 -12.25 11.35 -13.74
C VAL A 187 -12.61 11.03 -12.29
N SER A 188 -13.59 11.76 -11.72
CA SER A 188 -14.07 11.46 -10.36
C SER A 188 -14.73 10.09 -10.29
N ASN A 189 -15.64 9.78 -11.23
CA ASN A 189 -16.33 8.49 -11.31
C ASN A 189 -15.35 7.32 -11.52
N ILE A 190 -14.40 7.48 -12.45
CA ILE A 190 -13.37 6.47 -12.70
C ILE A 190 -12.51 6.25 -11.45
N ARG A 191 -12.10 7.31 -10.76
CA ARG A 191 -11.32 7.22 -9.53
C ARG A 191 -12.06 6.48 -8.43
N GLU A 192 -13.34 6.75 -8.26
CA GLU A 192 -14.21 6.06 -7.28
C GLU A 192 -14.33 4.57 -7.62
N LYS A 193 -14.59 4.25 -8.88
CA LYS A 193 -14.65 2.86 -9.35
C LYS A 193 -13.34 2.12 -9.08
N PHE A 194 -12.20 2.73 -9.42
CA PHE A 194 -10.89 2.14 -9.18
C PHE A 194 -10.57 1.95 -7.70
N LYS A 195 -10.99 2.88 -6.82
CA LYS A 195 -10.89 2.70 -5.37
C LYS A 195 -11.71 1.50 -4.89
N ASN A 196 -12.92 1.34 -5.39
CA ASN A 196 -13.78 0.21 -5.04
C ASN A 196 -13.17 -1.12 -5.52
N ASN A 197 -12.69 -1.18 -6.76
CA ASN A 197 -12.04 -2.37 -7.32
C ASN A 197 -10.76 -2.72 -6.54
N GLN A 198 -9.94 -1.71 -6.23
CA GLN A 198 -8.76 -1.90 -5.36
C GLN A 198 -9.14 -2.45 -3.99
N THR A 199 -10.21 -1.95 -3.39
CA THR A 199 -10.69 -2.41 -2.08
C THR A 199 -11.12 -3.88 -2.13
N ILE A 200 -11.88 -4.27 -3.15
CA ILE A 200 -12.30 -5.67 -3.37
C ILE A 200 -11.07 -6.55 -3.57
N TYR A 201 -10.18 -6.19 -4.48
CA TYR A 201 -8.93 -6.92 -4.75
C TYR A 201 -8.10 -7.11 -3.46
N LEU A 202 -7.84 -6.03 -2.72
CA LEU A 202 -7.03 -6.11 -1.50
C LEU A 202 -7.70 -6.92 -0.40
N SER A 203 -9.02 -6.86 -0.26
CA SER A 203 -9.74 -7.65 0.76
C SER A 203 -9.68 -9.14 0.45
N THR A 204 -9.90 -9.53 -0.81
CA THR A 204 -9.82 -10.93 -1.26
C THR A 204 -8.40 -11.49 -1.07
N GLU A 205 -7.40 -10.78 -1.57
CA GLU A 205 -6.00 -11.19 -1.45
C GLU A 205 -5.52 -11.27 0.00
N CYS A 206 -5.94 -10.34 0.87
CA CYS A 206 -5.58 -10.40 2.30
C CYS A 206 -6.14 -11.63 3.00
N ALA A 207 -7.34 -12.07 2.65
CA ALA A 207 -7.98 -13.24 3.25
C ALA A 207 -7.19 -14.54 2.99
N GLU A 208 -6.50 -14.63 1.85
CA GLU A 208 -5.71 -15.79 1.46
C GLU A 208 -4.30 -15.84 2.09
N LYS A 209 -3.86 -14.78 2.75
CA LYS A 209 -2.48 -14.70 3.28
C LYS A 209 -2.42 -15.14 4.76
N PRO A 210 -1.85 -16.32 5.08
CA PRO A 210 -1.76 -16.82 6.46
C PRO A 210 -1.06 -15.86 7.43
N LYS A 211 -0.19 -14.99 6.93
CA LYS A 211 0.51 -13.98 7.73
C LYS A 211 -0.43 -12.89 8.23
N LEU A 212 -1.54 -12.66 7.53
CA LEU A 212 -2.54 -11.64 7.86
C LEU A 212 -3.72 -12.17 8.68
N ARG A 213 -3.60 -13.37 9.28
CA ARG A 213 -4.63 -14.05 10.08
C ARG A 213 -5.29 -13.16 11.14
N THR A 214 -4.49 -12.35 11.85
CA THR A 214 -4.99 -11.42 12.87
C THR A 214 -5.54 -10.15 12.21
N PHE A 215 -4.91 -9.69 11.14
CA PHE A 215 -5.25 -8.47 10.41
C PHE A 215 -6.69 -8.50 9.85
N ILE A 216 -7.10 -9.61 9.25
CA ILE A 216 -8.44 -9.76 8.67
C ILE A 216 -9.57 -9.69 9.70
N LEU A 217 -9.29 -9.98 11.00
CA LEU A 217 -10.30 -9.94 12.05
C LEU A 217 -10.79 -8.53 12.38
N PHE A 218 -9.99 -7.50 12.09
CA PHE A 218 -10.30 -6.12 12.45
C PHE A 218 -10.17 -5.12 11.31
N LYS A 219 -9.54 -5.46 10.17
CA LYS A 219 -9.32 -4.50 9.07
C LYS A 219 -10.64 -4.10 8.40
N GLU A 220 -10.86 -2.80 8.31
CA GLU A 220 -11.90 -2.16 7.50
C GLU A 220 -11.26 -1.63 6.22
N PHE A 221 -11.46 -2.33 5.10
CA PHE A 221 -10.74 -2.06 3.84
C PHE A 221 -11.16 -0.73 3.18
N HIS A 222 -12.35 -0.25 3.46
CA HIS A 222 -12.89 1.00 2.93
C HIS A 222 -12.48 2.25 3.74
N LYS A 223 -11.68 2.06 4.80
CA LYS A 223 -11.25 3.16 5.69
C LYS A 223 -9.75 3.17 5.88
N THR A 224 -9.18 4.37 5.85
CA THR A 224 -7.80 4.60 6.34
C THR A 224 -7.76 4.38 7.85
N PRO A 225 -6.88 3.53 8.37
CA PRO A 225 -6.79 3.26 9.81
C PRO A 225 -6.49 4.50 10.64
N SER A 226 -7.17 4.63 11.77
CA SER A 226 -7.05 5.79 12.65
C SER A 226 -5.63 6.06 13.14
N TYR A 227 -4.79 5.02 13.35
CA TYR A 227 -3.40 5.18 13.79
C TYR A 227 -2.50 5.91 12.78
N ILE A 228 -2.87 5.89 11.50
CA ILE A 228 -2.17 6.63 10.44
C ILE A 228 -2.50 8.12 10.52
N LEU A 229 -3.75 8.45 10.86
CA LEU A 229 -4.26 9.81 10.89
C LEU A 229 -3.95 10.55 12.20
N LYS A 230 -3.72 9.80 13.30
CA LYS A 230 -3.41 10.38 14.60
C LYS A 230 -1.92 10.79 14.72
N PRO A 231 -1.62 11.82 15.51
CA PRO A 231 -0.24 12.24 15.79
C PRO A 231 0.45 11.22 16.71
N LEU A 232 1.05 10.21 16.12
CA LEU A 232 1.90 9.21 16.79
C LEU A 232 3.37 9.48 16.46
N SER A 233 4.28 9.17 17.40
CA SER A 233 5.70 9.13 17.08
C SER A 233 5.98 8.06 16.00
N PHE A 234 7.09 8.20 15.28
CA PHE A 234 7.47 7.21 14.26
C PHE A 234 7.60 5.80 14.87
N HIS A 235 8.14 5.70 16.09
CA HIS A 235 8.27 4.43 16.80
C HIS A 235 6.90 3.80 17.11
N GLN A 236 5.96 4.58 17.67
CA GLN A 236 4.60 4.11 17.97
C GLN A 236 3.86 3.65 16.70
N ARG A 237 3.90 4.45 15.63
CA ARG A 237 3.31 4.08 14.33
C ARG A 237 3.92 2.79 13.79
N ARG A 238 5.25 2.70 13.81
CA ARG A 238 5.99 1.52 13.34
C ARG A 238 5.61 0.25 14.09
N MET A 239 5.54 0.30 15.42
CA MET A 239 5.19 -0.88 16.22
C MET A 239 3.72 -1.27 16.01
N THR A 240 2.82 -0.30 15.95
CA THR A 240 1.41 -0.55 15.62
C THR A 240 1.25 -1.17 14.24
N ALA A 241 1.90 -0.63 13.21
CA ALA A 241 1.85 -1.19 11.85
C ALA A 241 2.40 -2.63 11.81
N LYS A 242 3.50 -2.90 12.51
CA LYS A 242 4.07 -4.26 12.60
C LYS A 242 3.12 -5.24 13.29
N THR A 243 2.47 -4.82 14.37
CA THR A 243 1.47 -5.65 15.07
C THR A 243 0.30 -5.95 14.16
N ARG A 244 -0.24 -4.94 13.47
CA ARG A 244 -1.37 -5.11 12.55
C ARG A 244 -1.04 -6.06 11.40
N LEU A 245 0.12 -5.92 10.79
CA LEU A 245 0.54 -6.67 9.60
C LEU A 245 1.22 -8.03 9.91
N GLY A 246 1.17 -8.51 11.15
CA GLY A 246 1.77 -9.79 11.54
C GLY A 246 3.27 -9.86 11.29
N CYS A 247 3.98 -8.73 11.39
CA CYS A 247 5.44 -8.66 11.22
C CYS A 247 6.17 -8.06 12.44
N LEU A 248 5.50 -8.05 13.60
CA LEU A 248 6.15 -7.81 14.87
C LEU A 248 7.14 -8.96 15.12
N PRO A 249 8.37 -8.70 15.63
CA PRO A 249 9.37 -9.76 15.84
C PRO A 249 9.07 -10.57 17.12
N ILE A 250 7.88 -11.14 17.19
CA ILE A 250 7.45 -12.14 18.15
C ILE A 250 7.87 -13.55 17.69
N ARG A 251 7.87 -14.53 18.60
CA ARG A 251 8.36 -15.87 18.30
C ARG A 251 7.58 -16.57 17.19
N LEU A 252 6.27 -16.29 17.08
CA LEU A 252 5.44 -16.80 16.00
C LEU A 252 6.00 -16.42 14.62
N GLU A 253 6.56 -15.22 14.46
CA GLU A 253 7.14 -14.76 13.21
C GLU A 253 8.64 -15.09 13.09
N THR A 254 9.44 -14.85 14.14
CA THR A 254 10.91 -15.04 14.09
C THR A 254 11.30 -16.51 13.94
N ALA A 255 10.58 -17.41 14.57
CA ALA A 255 10.87 -18.84 14.50
C ALA A 255 10.51 -19.50 13.14
N ARG A 256 9.87 -18.79 12.24
CA ARG A 256 9.72 -19.22 10.84
C ARG A 256 11.06 -19.29 10.11
N TYR A 257 12.02 -18.50 10.55
CA TYR A 257 13.34 -18.36 9.93
C TYR A 257 14.47 -18.94 10.77
N SER A 258 14.15 -19.62 11.89
CA SER A 258 15.15 -20.34 12.70
C SER A 258 15.64 -21.60 11.95
N ILE A 259 16.86 -22.02 12.27
CA ILE A 259 17.45 -23.25 11.75
C ILE A 259 17.75 -24.17 12.96
N PRO A 260 17.04 -25.31 13.08
CA PRO A 260 15.91 -25.77 12.29
C PRO A 260 14.66 -24.88 12.46
N ARG A 261 13.79 -24.87 11.44
CA ARG A 261 12.51 -24.16 11.50
C ARG A 261 11.61 -24.81 12.54
N LEU A 262 11.11 -24.02 13.50
CA LEU A 262 10.18 -24.52 14.51
C LEU A 262 8.75 -24.62 13.97
N PRO A 263 8.04 -25.70 14.26
CA PRO A 263 6.61 -25.81 13.99
C PRO A 263 5.84 -24.78 14.81
N GLU A 264 4.62 -24.44 14.40
CA GLU A 264 3.86 -23.32 14.97
C GLU A 264 3.53 -23.54 16.46
N ASN A 265 3.19 -24.75 16.82
CA ASN A 265 2.87 -25.17 18.18
C ASN A 265 4.05 -25.16 19.15
N GLU A 266 5.28 -24.99 18.69
CA GLU A 266 6.50 -24.91 19.50
C GLU A 266 7.05 -23.46 19.61
N ARG A 267 6.36 -22.48 19.03
CA ARG A 267 6.80 -21.08 19.05
C ARG A 267 6.39 -20.35 20.31
N PHE A 268 6.84 -20.89 21.43
CA PHE A 268 6.49 -20.37 22.76
C PHE A 268 7.11 -18.99 23.05
N CYS A 269 6.43 -18.20 23.90
CA CYS A 269 6.87 -16.88 24.29
C CYS A 269 8.15 -16.92 25.12
N LEU A 270 9.26 -16.45 24.55
CA LEU A 270 10.55 -16.39 25.24
C LEU A 270 10.54 -15.41 26.42
N VAL A 271 9.73 -14.36 26.34
CA VAL A 271 9.62 -13.36 27.41
C VAL A 271 8.90 -13.95 28.63
N CYS A 272 7.83 -14.73 28.41
CA CYS A 272 7.19 -15.46 29.52
C CYS A 272 8.14 -16.48 30.14
N LYS A 273 8.94 -17.19 29.31
CA LYS A 273 9.95 -18.14 29.80
C LYS A 273 11.05 -17.46 30.65
N ALA A 274 11.50 -16.28 30.23
CA ALA A 274 12.51 -15.53 30.98
C ALA A 274 11.96 -14.88 32.26
N PHE A 275 10.69 -14.51 32.28
CA PHE A 275 10.06 -13.79 33.39
C PHE A 275 9.50 -14.72 34.46
N ASN A 276 8.99 -15.90 34.10
CA ASN A 276 8.44 -16.89 35.01
C ASN A 276 9.52 -17.92 35.37
N ASN A 277 9.78 -18.09 36.65
CA ASN A 277 10.71 -19.14 37.15
C ASN A 277 10.16 -20.51 36.68
N PRO A 278 10.93 -21.33 35.94
CA PRO A 278 10.45 -22.59 35.37
C PRO A 278 9.91 -23.61 36.39
N SER A 279 10.25 -23.43 37.65
CA SER A 279 9.86 -24.31 38.78
C SER A 279 8.41 -24.14 39.24
N GLN A 280 7.67 -23.13 38.82
CA GLN A 280 6.37 -22.83 39.40
C GLN A 280 5.14 -23.14 38.54
N ASN A 281 5.26 -23.36 37.25
CA ASN A 281 4.12 -23.76 36.43
C ASN A 281 4.52 -24.32 35.06
N PRO A 282 4.50 -25.65 34.84
CA PRO A 282 4.86 -26.28 33.56
C PRO A 282 3.81 -26.11 32.43
N LEU A 283 2.63 -25.51 32.73
CA LEU A 283 1.53 -25.34 31.79
C LEU A 283 1.50 -23.99 31.03
N LEU A 284 2.55 -23.15 31.15
CA LEU A 284 2.60 -21.82 30.56
C LEU A 284 3.36 -21.75 29.22
N ASP A 285 3.31 -22.81 28.43
CA ASP A 285 3.83 -22.80 27.06
C ASP A 285 2.83 -22.10 26.12
N HIS A 286 2.68 -20.81 26.29
CA HIS A 286 1.84 -19.99 25.38
C HIS A 286 2.61 -19.66 24.11
N ILE A 287 2.04 -20.02 22.98
CA ILE A 287 2.54 -19.57 21.66
C ILE A 287 2.52 -18.03 21.62
N GLU A 288 3.65 -17.42 21.25
CA GLU A 288 3.78 -15.95 21.20
C GLU A 288 3.09 -15.41 19.95
N THR A 289 1.76 -15.27 19.99
CA THR A 289 0.94 -14.62 18.96
C THR A 289 0.77 -13.14 19.25
N GLU A 290 0.21 -12.37 18.31
CA GLU A 290 -0.18 -10.98 18.53
C GLU A 290 -1.21 -10.85 19.67
N VAL A 291 -2.11 -11.83 19.79
CA VAL A 291 -3.13 -11.92 20.84
C VAL A 291 -2.47 -12.15 22.19
N HIS A 292 -1.53 -13.10 22.29
CA HIS A 292 -0.76 -13.32 23.50
C HIS A 292 0.03 -12.07 23.90
N TYR A 293 0.71 -11.45 22.96
CA TYR A 293 1.47 -10.23 23.19
C TYR A 293 0.61 -9.09 23.76
N LEU A 294 -0.59 -8.87 23.21
CA LEU A 294 -1.47 -7.80 23.65
C LEU A 294 -2.21 -8.12 24.96
N PHE A 295 -2.73 -9.33 25.12
CA PHE A 295 -3.71 -9.63 26.15
C PHE A 295 -3.24 -10.54 27.29
N SER A 296 -2.24 -11.40 27.05
CA SER A 296 -1.98 -12.50 27.99
C SER A 296 -0.55 -12.56 28.53
N CYS A 297 0.43 -11.92 27.87
CA CYS A 297 1.83 -12.01 28.30
C CYS A 297 2.02 -11.46 29.72
N SER A 298 2.53 -12.28 30.62
CA SER A 298 2.72 -11.92 32.03
C SER A 298 3.73 -10.81 32.27
N ALA A 299 4.75 -10.73 31.41
CA ALA A 299 5.79 -9.71 31.47
C ALA A 299 5.29 -8.28 31.25
N TYR A 300 4.12 -8.11 30.66
CA TYR A 300 3.52 -6.80 30.38
C TYR A 300 2.28 -6.51 31.22
N ARG A 301 2.06 -7.25 32.33
CA ARG A 301 0.85 -7.12 33.16
C ARG A 301 0.65 -5.68 33.64
N ASN A 302 1.64 -5.08 34.27
CA ASN A 302 1.52 -3.72 34.81
C ASN A 302 1.24 -2.69 33.74
N GLU A 303 1.95 -2.77 32.60
CA GLU A 303 1.75 -1.88 31.47
C GLU A 303 0.39 -2.07 30.81
N ARG A 304 -0.11 -3.30 30.81
CA ARG A 304 -1.44 -3.63 30.28
C ARG A 304 -2.54 -3.07 31.18
N ASP A 305 -2.41 -3.21 32.50
CA ASP A 305 -3.37 -2.67 33.44
C ASP A 305 -3.44 -1.13 33.36
N ASP A 306 -2.28 -0.47 33.21
CA ASP A 306 -2.18 0.96 32.98
C ASP A 306 -2.79 1.38 31.63
N TRP A 307 -2.62 0.58 30.61
CA TRP A 307 -3.20 0.82 29.29
C TRP A 307 -4.72 0.66 29.32
N LEU A 308 -5.25 -0.44 29.87
CA LEU A 308 -6.70 -0.69 29.94
C LEU A 308 -7.43 0.42 30.68
N ARG A 309 -6.85 0.99 31.74
CA ARG A 309 -7.43 2.14 32.48
C ARG A 309 -7.56 3.41 31.62
N LYS A 310 -6.79 3.55 30.54
CA LYS A 310 -6.80 4.71 29.63
C LYS A 310 -7.75 4.55 28.46
N LEU A 311 -8.37 3.39 28.31
CA LEU A 311 -9.24 3.07 27.19
C LEU A 311 -10.69 3.41 27.50
N THR A 312 -11.42 3.78 26.44
CA THR A 312 -12.88 3.83 26.46
C THR A 312 -13.40 2.43 26.15
N LEU A 313 -13.79 1.70 27.20
CA LEU A 313 -14.27 0.33 27.09
C LEU A 313 -15.79 0.29 27.20
N PRO A 314 -16.48 -0.49 26.34
CA PRO A 314 -17.92 -0.71 26.48
C PRO A 314 -18.24 -1.63 27.68
N PRO A 315 -19.45 -1.56 28.26
CA PRO A 315 -19.83 -2.36 29.45
C PRO A 315 -19.71 -3.88 29.23
N ASN A 316 -19.87 -4.35 28.00
CA ASN A 316 -19.79 -5.77 27.65
C ASN A 316 -18.39 -6.20 27.16
N PHE A 317 -17.34 -5.42 27.47
CA PHE A 317 -15.99 -5.66 26.98
C PHE A 317 -15.48 -7.07 27.26
N ASP A 318 -15.70 -7.61 28.45
CA ASP A 318 -15.21 -8.94 28.81
C ASP A 318 -15.82 -10.06 27.97
N GLN A 319 -17.05 -9.88 27.52
CA GLN A 319 -17.79 -10.84 26.67
C GLN A 319 -17.46 -10.73 25.18
N MET A 320 -16.71 -9.68 24.78
CA MET A 320 -16.37 -9.47 23.38
C MET A 320 -15.42 -10.54 22.85
N THR A 321 -15.63 -10.92 21.58
CA THR A 321 -14.69 -11.78 20.86
C THR A 321 -13.33 -11.10 20.70
N VAL A 322 -12.28 -11.89 20.53
CA VAL A 322 -10.92 -11.37 20.28
C VAL A 322 -10.88 -10.40 19.09
N GLY A 323 -11.58 -10.71 18.00
CA GLY A 323 -11.67 -9.84 16.83
C GLY A 323 -12.28 -8.48 17.16
N ASN A 324 -13.37 -8.45 17.92
CA ASN A 324 -14.03 -7.21 18.35
C ASN A 324 -13.16 -6.39 19.32
N LYS A 325 -12.43 -7.05 20.24
CA LYS A 325 -11.43 -6.39 21.10
C LYS A 325 -10.30 -5.76 20.29
N LEU A 326 -9.77 -6.49 19.31
CA LEU A 326 -8.75 -5.98 18.40
C LEU A 326 -9.26 -4.79 17.57
N LYS A 327 -10.51 -4.86 17.08
CA LYS A 327 -11.15 -3.76 16.36
C LYS A 327 -11.29 -2.51 17.23
N LEU A 328 -11.74 -2.67 18.47
CA LEU A 328 -11.85 -1.59 19.45
C LEU A 328 -10.50 -0.92 19.74
N PHE A 329 -9.43 -1.69 19.81
CA PHE A 329 -8.11 -1.16 20.16
C PHE A 329 -7.35 -0.56 18.98
N LEU A 330 -7.45 -1.19 17.81
CA LEU A 330 -6.61 -0.85 16.65
C LEU A 330 -7.31 0.04 15.62
N ASN A 331 -8.64 0.20 15.69
CA ASN A 331 -9.41 1.03 14.76
C ASN A 331 -10.12 2.20 15.41
N ASP A 332 -10.57 2.07 16.67
CA ASP A 332 -11.29 3.14 17.34
C ASP A 332 -10.40 4.38 17.55
N PRO A 333 -10.83 5.56 17.05
CA PRO A 333 -10.03 6.78 17.16
C PRO A 333 -9.70 7.22 18.60
N SER A 334 -10.51 6.87 19.59
CA SER A 334 -10.26 7.20 21.00
C SER A 334 -9.22 6.28 21.63
N ASN A 335 -9.20 5.01 21.24
CA ASN A 335 -8.35 3.98 21.82
C ASN A 335 -6.99 3.79 21.13
N VAL A 336 -6.87 4.22 19.87
CA VAL A 336 -5.69 3.99 19.03
C VAL A 336 -4.40 4.58 19.59
N LYS A 337 -4.45 5.78 20.17
CA LYS A 337 -3.24 6.44 20.71
C LYS A 337 -2.71 5.73 21.97
N PRO A 338 -3.53 5.48 23.02
CA PRO A 338 -3.06 4.72 24.17
C PRO A 338 -2.64 3.29 23.80
N THR A 339 -3.30 2.65 22.82
CA THR A 339 -2.90 1.33 22.32
C THR A 339 -1.53 1.36 21.64
N ALA A 340 -1.27 2.34 20.79
CA ALA A 340 0.03 2.51 20.14
C ALA A 340 1.16 2.77 21.15
N GLN A 341 0.90 3.50 22.23
CA GLN A 341 1.83 3.73 23.33
C GLN A 341 2.15 2.43 24.07
N PHE A 342 1.11 1.64 24.40
CA PHE A 342 1.28 0.34 25.04
C PHE A 342 2.10 -0.62 24.17
N ILE A 343 1.75 -0.77 22.89
CA ILE A 343 2.46 -1.66 21.95
C ILE A 343 3.95 -1.29 21.88
N ALA A 344 4.26 0.00 21.77
CA ALA A 344 5.65 0.47 21.71
C ALA A 344 6.40 0.17 23.01
N LYS A 345 5.79 0.47 24.19
CA LYS A 345 6.38 0.21 25.50
C LYS A 345 6.61 -1.27 25.75
N ALA A 346 5.64 -2.12 25.43
CA ALA A 346 5.76 -3.57 25.55
C ALA A 346 6.88 -4.13 24.66
N TYR A 347 7.05 -3.56 23.46
CA TYR A 347 8.15 -3.92 22.57
C TYR A 347 9.51 -3.53 23.15
N ASP A 348 9.65 -2.36 23.76
CA ASP A 348 10.89 -1.90 24.38
C ASP A 348 11.27 -2.78 25.60
N ILE A 349 10.28 -3.20 26.40
CA ILE A 349 10.47 -4.16 27.50
C ILE A 349 10.94 -5.51 26.95
N ARG A 350 10.24 -6.03 25.90
CA ARG A 350 10.63 -7.26 25.23
C ARG A 350 12.09 -7.23 24.76
N SER A 351 12.48 -6.14 24.13
CA SER A 351 13.84 -5.98 23.64
C SER A 351 14.89 -5.97 24.75
N LYS A 352 14.57 -5.40 25.91
CA LYS A 352 15.46 -5.40 27.09
C LYS A 352 15.60 -6.77 27.75
N ILE A 353 14.54 -7.60 27.72
CA ILE A 353 14.55 -8.92 28.33
C ILE A 353 15.31 -9.94 27.45
N LEU A 354 15.27 -9.76 26.13
CA LEU A 354 15.82 -10.74 25.17
C LEU A 354 17.20 -10.37 24.62
N ASN A 355 17.69 -9.14 24.88
CA ASN A 355 19.05 -8.69 24.59
C ASN A 355 19.91 -8.72 25.84
#